data_629d5592f7ddaff3206ac6b455e89626
#
_entry.id   629d5592f7ddaff3206ac6b455e89626
#
_cell.length_a   1.000
_cell.length_b   1.000
_cell.length_c   1.000
_cell.angle_alpha   90.00
_cell.angle_beta   90.00
_cell.angle_gamma   90.00
#
_symmetry.space_group_name_H-M   'P 1'
#
loop_
_entity.id
_entity.type
_entity.pdbx_description
1 polymer ?
#
loop_
_entity_poly.entity_id
_entity_poly.type
_entity_poly.pdbx_seq_one_letter_code
_entity_poly.pdbx_strand_id
1 'polypeptide(L)'
;VDYHYDVQPVIYTLDCTNNLSQLNPSNMLTYMGMGTDMMSTMANSGVFTEMLDDEDTVKSQYKILEGRWPKKYNEVILILPSENEISDLLLYSLGLRDGAELKSMMSNLMAGESVEVTNKPLEFTYKELMETELKLVNATDKYRYNAVYGVYEDMSSDKAYMQNVYNNAEKIEIVAVVCPKKSS
;
A
#
# COMPACT_ATOMS: atom_id res chain seq x y z
N VAL A 1 6.10 30.06 5.26
CA VAL A 1 5.81 29.14 6.38
C VAL A 1 5.01 28.02 5.78
N ASP A 2 5.61 26.85 5.64
CA ASP A 2 4.91 25.67 5.15
C ASP A 2 4.29 24.97 6.34
N TYR A 3 3.01 24.63 6.24
CA TYR A 3 2.31 23.89 7.26
C TYR A 3 2.23 22.41 6.81
N HIS A 4 2.92 21.54 7.53
CA HIS A 4 2.78 20.11 7.34
C HIS A 4 1.73 19.58 8.32
N TYR A 5 0.76 18.83 7.80
CA TYR A 5 -0.24 18.14 8.59
C TYR A 5 0.14 16.65 8.61
N ASP A 6 0.20 16.06 9.79
CA ASP A 6 0.40 14.61 9.94
C ASP A 6 -0.89 13.87 9.60
N VAL A 7 -1.21 13.83 8.30
CA VAL A 7 -2.36 13.11 7.77
C VAL A 7 -1.87 11.85 7.07
N GLN A 8 -2.22 10.69 7.62
CA GLN A 8 -1.96 9.42 6.96
C GLN A 8 -3.11 9.09 6.00
N PRO A 9 -2.88 9.06 4.69
CA PRO A 9 -3.91 8.68 3.73
C PRO A 9 -4.29 7.21 3.93
N VAL A 10 -5.58 6.90 3.94
CA VAL A 10 -6.06 5.53 4.02
C VAL A 10 -6.28 5.01 2.60
N ILE A 11 -5.42 4.10 2.17
CA ILE A 11 -5.39 3.58 0.80
C ILE A 11 -5.73 2.10 0.79
N TYR A 12 -6.62 1.73 -0.11
CA TYR A 12 -7.06 0.36 -0.36
C TYR A 12 -6.72 -0.07 -1.78
N THR A 13 -6.54 -1.38 -1.94
CA THR A 13 -6.46 -2.07 -3.23
C THR A 13 -7.27 -3.35 -3.19
N LEU A 14 -7.53 -3.95 -4.34
CA LEU A 14 -7.99 -5.33 -4.41
C LEU A 14 -6.77 -6.25 -4.55
N ASP A 15 -6.73 -7.30 -3.75
CA ASP A 15 -5.70 -8.32 -3.90
C ASP A 15 -5.99 -9.25 -5.11
N CYS A 16 -5.04 -10.12 -5.42
CA CYS A 16 -5.16 -11.08 -6.53
C CYS A 16 -6.35 -12.06 -6.40
N THR A 17 -7.00 -12.10 -5.23
CA THR A 17 -8.20 -12.88 -4.96
C THR A 17 -9.47 -12.02 -4.94
N ASN A 18 -9.39 -10.76 -5.36
CA ASN A 18 -10.45 -9.74 -5.32
C ASN A 18 -10.98 -9.44 -3.90
N ASN A 19 -10.17 -9.67 -2.88
CA ASN A 19 -10.46 -9.19 -1.54
C ASN A 19 -9.93 -7.78 -1.34
N LEU A 20 -10.70 -6.98 -0.61
CA LEU A 20 -10.29 -5.64 -0.25
C LEU A 20 -9.14 -5.69 0.76
N SER A 21 -8.01 -5.10 0.41
CA SER A 21 -6.81 -5.01 1.25
C SER A 21 -6.44 -3.56 1.52
N GLN A 22 -6.19 -3.23 2.78
CA GLN A 22 -5.69 -1.91 3.16
C GLN A 22 -4.18 -1.87 2.98
N LEU A 23 -3.74 -1.01 2.06
CA LEU A 23 -2.35 -0.83 1.70
C LEU A 23 -1.65 0.17 2.63
N ASN A 24 -2.37 1.25 3.01
CA ASN A 24 -1.88 2.26 3.93
C ASN A 24 -2.96 2.68 4.94
N PRO A 25 -2.68 2.77 6.25
CA PRO A 25 -1.54 2.14 6.91
C PRO A 25 -1.49 0.63 6.66
N SER A 26 -0.29 0.10 6.50
CA SER A 26 -0.11 -1.28 6.05
C SER A 26 -0.61 -2.31 7.07
N ASN A 27 -1.47 -3.23 6.62
CA ASN A 27 -1.89 -4.38 7.41
C ASN A 27 -0.86 -5.52 7.43
N MET A 28 0.28 -5.33 6.77
CA MET A 28 1.30 -6.36 6.61
C MET A 28 1.83 -6.88 7.93
N LEU A 29 2.01 -6.01 8.93
CA LEU A 29 2.44 -6.41 10.28
C LEU A 29 1.39 -7.29 10.97
N THR A 30 0.11 -7.12 10.64
CA THR A 30 -0.97 -8.00 11.12
C THR A 30 -0.82 -9.41 10.51
N TYR A 31 -0.46 -9.51 9.24
CA TYR A 31 -0.15 -10.80 8.60
C TYR A 31 1.08 -11.46 9.21
N MET A 32 2.05 -10.69 9.67
CA MET A 32 3.25 -11.19 10.35
C MET A 32 2.99 -11.61 11.81
N GLY A 33 1.76 -11.48 12.33
CA GLY A 33 1.40 -11.88 13.70
C GLY A 33 1.95 -10.94 14.78
N MET A 34 2.43 -9.76 14.41
CA MET A 34 2.88 -8.75 15.36
C MET A 34 1.68 -8.07 16.04
N GLY A 35 1.71 -7.99 17.37
CA GLY A 35 0.65 -7.38 18.16
C GLY A 35 0.50 -5.87 17.91
N THR A 36 -0.68 -5.35 18.27
CA THR A 36 -1.07 -3.94 18.07
C THR A 36 -0.13 -2.92 18.69
N ASP A 37 0.59 -3.29 19.75
CA ASP A 37 1.52 -2.38 20.45
C ASP A 37 2.81 -2.14 19.64
N MET A 38 3.26 -3.15 18.90
CA MET A 38 4.39 -3.02 18.00
C MET A 38 4.00 -2.31 16.70
N MET A 39 2.73 -2.46 16.29
CA MET A 39 2.13 -1.71 15.18
C MET A 39 2.14 -0.21 15.38
N SER A 40 1.86 0.29 16.58
CA SER A 40 1.84 1.73 16.87
C SER A 40 3.23 2.37 16.76
N THR A 41 4.27 1.62 17.08
CA THR A 41 5.66 2.10 16.99
C THR A 41 6.21 2.06 15.56
N MET A 42 5.75 1.08 14.75
CA MET A 42 6.14 0.94 13.34
C MET A 42 5.14 1.58 12.35
N ALA A 43 3.95 1.97 12.81
CA ALA A 43 2.94 2.64 11.98
C ALA A 43 3.43 3.98 11.40
N ASN A 44 4.49 4.55 11.95
CA ASN A 44 5.17 5.70 11.36
C ASN A 44 6.03 5.36 10.14
N SER A 45 6.23 4.09 9.82
CA SER A 45 6.82 3.69 8.53
C SER A 45 5.71 3.51 7.49
N GLY A 46 5.03 4.61 7.15
CA GLY A 46 4.02 4.62 6.10
C GLY A 46 4.63 4.13 4.78
N VAL A 47 3.89 3.26 4.09
CA VAL A 47 4.25 2.84 2.72
C VAL A 47 4.19 4.03 1.77
N PHE A 48 3.38 5.02 2.11
CA PHE A 48 3.24 6.28 1.39
C PHE A 48 3.94 7.41 2.12
N THR A 49 4.72 8.16 1.38
CA THR A 49 5.42 9.36 1.89
C THR A 49 5.08 10.52 0.97
N GLU A 50 4.85 11.68 1.56
CA GLU A 50 4.68 12.91 0.82
C GLU A 50 5.96 13.22 0.03
N MET A 51 5.78 13.54 -1.25
CA MET A 51 6.90 13.94 -2.10
C MET A 51 7.27 15.39 -1.79
N LEU A 52 8.56 15.67 -1.74
CA LEU A 52 9.07 17.03 -1.54
C LEU A 52 8.56 17.96 -2.65
N ASP A 53 8.20 19.19 -2.29
CA ASP A 53 7.74 20.21 -3.24
C ASP A 53 8.83 20.63 -4.24
N ASP A 54 10.10 20.47 -3.88
CA ASP A 54 11.21 20.68 -4.79
C ASP A 54 11.41 19.53 -5.75
N GLU A 55 10.66 19.58 -6.84
CA GLU A 55 10.72 18.58 -7.91
C GLU A 55 12.13 18.38 -8.48
N ASP A 56 12.94 19.41 -8.57
CA ASP A 56 14.27 19.32 -9.14
C ASP A 56 15.19 18.49 -8.25
N THR A 57 15.08 18.64 -6.92
CA THR A 57 15.78 17.79 -5.96
C THR A 57 15.34 16.35 -6.10
N VAL A 58 14.04 16.07 -6.16
CA VAL A 58 13.53 14.69 -6.34
C VAL A 58 14.01 14.10 -7.66
N LYS A 59 13.87 14.81 -8.76
CA LYS A 59 14.32 14.39 -10.09
C LYS A 59 15.84 14.18 -10.16
N SER A 60 16.60 14.89 -9.37
CA SER A 60 18.06 14.71 -9.30
C SER A 60 18.45 13.38 -8.67
N GLN A 61 17.68 12.90 -7.69
CA GLN A 61 17.98 11.71 -6.87
C GLN A 61 17.47 10.40 -7.50
N TYR A 62 16.41 10.46 -8.31
CA TYR A 62 15.75 9.28 -8.86
C TYR A 62 15.85 9.23 -10.38
N LYS A 63 15.91 7.99 -10.89
CA LYS A 63 15.82 7.67 -12.33
C LYS A 63 14.46 7.05 -12.60
N ILE A 64 13.76 7.53 -13.63
CA ILE A 64 12.53 6.90 -14.11
C ILE A 64 12.91 5.61 -14.85
N LEU A 65 12.28 4.50 -14.46
CA LEU A 65 12.38 3.21 -15.15
C LEU A 65 11.23 3.05 -16.15
N GLU A 66 10.03 3.49 -15.77
CA GLU A 66 8.84 3.49 -16.62
C GLU A 66 7.92 4.66 -16.21
N GLY A 67 7.16 5.21 -17.16
CA GLY A 67 6.16 6.24 -16.91
C GLY A 67 6.69 7.68 -16.93
N ARG A 68 6.13 8.54 -16.12
CA ARG A 68 6.41 9.98 -16.06
C ARG A 68 6.29 10.53 -14.64
N TRP A 69 6.84 11.71 -14.39
CA TRP A 69 6.63 12.43 -13.13
C TRP A 69 5.16 12.82 -12.92
N PRO A 70 4.68 12.82 -11.67
CA PRO A 70 3.33 13.25 -11.31
C PRO A 70 3.04 14.68 -11.76
N LYS A 71 1.78 14.94 -12.11
CA LYS A 71 1.27 16.27 -12.48
C LYS A 71 0.00 16.63 -11.73
N LYS A 72 -0.61 15.66 -11.05
CA LYS A 72 -1.86 15.81 -10.31
C LYS A 72 -1.66 15.30 -8.90
N TYR A 73 -2.48 15.79 -7.98
CA TYR A 73 -2.43 15.45 -6.56
C TYR A 73 -2.74 13.98 -6.25
N ASN A 74 -3.45 13.29 -7.14
CA ASN A 74 -3.81 11.87 -7.01
C ASN A 74 -2.88 10.93 -7.80
N GLU A 75 -1.74 11.42 -8.23
CA GLU A 75 -0.71 10.64 -8.92
C GLU A 75 0.44 10.34 -7.95
N VAL A 76 0.90 9.10 -7.96
CA VAL A 76 2.00 8.63 -7.11
C VAL A 76 3.10 7.99 -7.94
N ILE A 77 4.30 7.91 -7.37
CA ILE A 77 5.42 7.17 -7.95
C ILE A 77 5.73 5.96 -7.07
N LEU A 78 6.12 4.86 -7.70
CA LEU A 78 6.59 3.67 -7.02
C LEU A 78 8.12 3.67 -7.01
N ILE A 79 8.71 3.60 -5.82
CA ILE A 79 10.17 3.60 -5.66
C ILE A 79 10.64 2.16 -5.45
N LEU A 80 11.47 1.67 -6.37
CA LEU A 80 12.15 0.39 -6.22
C LEU A 80 13.55 0.60 -5.63
N PRO A 81 14.09 -0.38 -4.86
CA PRO A 81 15.44 -0.29 -4.30
C PRO A 81 16.53 -0.14 -5.37
N SER A 82 16.38 -0.85 -6.47
CA SER A 82 17.27 -0.79 -7.64
C SER A 82 16.56 -1.18 -8.93
N GLU A 83 17.25 -1.04 -10.08
CA GLU A 83 16.72 -1.51 -11.35
C GLU A 83 16.54 -3.04 -11.32
N ASN A 84 15.40 -3.50 -11.82
CA ASN A 84 15.03 -4.92 -11.91
C ASN A 84 14.92 -5.66 -10.54
N GLU A 85 14.86 -4.93 -9.44
CA GLU A 85 14.70 -5.51 -8.11
C GLU A 85 13.29 -5.23 -7.57
N ILE A 86 12.37 -6.13 -7.87
CA ILE A 86 11.02 -6.10 -7.32
C ILE A 86 11.00 -7.05 -6.12
N SER A 87 10.88 -6.52 -4.91
CA SER A 87 10.83 -7.35 -3.72
C SER A 87 9.48 -8.05 -3.59
N ASP A 88 9.49 -9.31 -3.11
CA ASP A 88 8.25 -10.03 -2.80
C ASP A 88 7.37 -9.25 -1.83
N LEU A 89 7.99 -8.57 -0.88
CA LEU A 89 7.31 -7.72 0.09
C LEU A 89 6.48 -6.62 -0.57
N LEU A 90 7.00 -6.00 -1.62
CA LEU A 90 6.29 -5.01 -2.42
C LEU A 90 5.09 -5.64 -3.13
N LEU A 91 5.26 -6.84 -3.70
CA LEU A 91 4.17 -7.55 -4.39
C LEU A 91 3.02 -7.90 -3.44
N TYR A 92 3.33 -8.35 -2.21
CA TYR A 92 2.31 -8.54 -1.17
C TYR A 92 1.66 -7.23 -0.76
N SER A 93 2.44 -6.15 -0.63
CA SER A 93 1.92 -4.84 -0.28
C SER A 93 0.98 -4.27 -1.33
N LEU A 94 1.27 -4.48 -2.62
CA LEU A 94 0.42 -4.04 -3.72
C LEU A 94 -0.78 -4.97 -3.99
N GLY A 95 -0.92 -6.08 -3.23
CA GLY A 95 -1.98 -7.05 -3.44
C GLY A 95 -1.76 -7.96 -4.66
N LEU A 96 -0.59 -7.91 -5.29
CA LEU A 96 -0.24 -8.75 -6.45
C LEU A 96 0.07 -10.20 -6.07
N ARG A 97 0.27 -10.46 -4.77
CA ARG A 97 0.36 -11.78 -4.15
C ARG A 97 -0.65 -11.92 -3.02
N ASP A 98 -1.07 -13.14 -2.74
CA ASP A 98 -2.03 -13.45 -1.68
C ASP A 98 -1.39 -13.26 -0.28
N GLY A 99 -1.90 -12.29 0.48
CA GLY A 99 -1.46 -12.04 1.85
C GLY A 99 -1.65 -13.23 2.80
N ALA A 100 -2.59 -14.14 2.50
CA ALA A 100 -2.78 -15.37 3.27
C ALA A 100 -1.60 -16.34 3.11
N GLU A 101 -0.96 -16.36 1.94
CA GLU A 101 0.27 -17.12 1.71
C GLU A 101 1.40 -16.60 2.62
N LEU A 102 1.60 -15.29 2.66
CA LEU A 102 2.60 -14.68 3.55
C LEU A 102 2.36 -15.04 5.02
N LYS A 103 1.10 -14.97 5.47
CA LYS A 103 0.72 -15.34 6.84
C LYS A 103 1.03 -16.80 7.13
N SER A 104 0.73 -17.71 6.20
CA SER A 104 1.05 -19.13 6.34
C SER A 104 2.55 -19.38 6.44
N MET A 105 3.33 -18.73 5.55
CA MET A 105 4.80 -18.82 5.57
C MET A 105 5.39 -18.35 6.89
N MET A 106 4.91 -17.24 7.44
CA MET A 106 5.36 -16.71 8.72
C MET A 106 4.97 -17.61 9.89
N SER A 107 3.76 -18.18 9.86
CA SER A 107 3.30 -19.12 10.90
C SER A 107 4.17 -20.37 10.94
N ASN A 108 4.51 -20.94 9.79
CA ASN A 108 5.37 -22.12 9.68
C ASN A 108 6.80 -21.81 10.15
N LEU A 109 7.32 -20.62 9.78
CA LEU A 109 8.63 -20.18 10.26
C LEU A 109 8.69 -20.05 11.78
N MET A 110 7.64 -19.47 12.39
CA MET A 110 7.53 -19.37 13.86
C MET A 110 7.38 -20.73 14.54
N ALA A 111 6.77 -21.70 13.87
CA ALA A 111 6.66 -23.09 14.35
C ALA A 111 7.96 -23.88 14.19
N GLY A 112 9.00 -23.31 13.57
CA GLY A 112 10.27 -23.99 13.30
C GLY A 112 10.18 -25.02 12.17
N GLU A 113 9.12 -24.94 11.36
CA GLU A 113 8.95 -25.78 10.18
C GLU A 113 9.69 -25.20 8.99
N SER A 114 10.22 -26.08 8.13
CA SER A 114 10.83 -25.64 6.88
C SER A 114 9.75 -25.12 5.93
N VAL A 115 9.81 -23.83 5.59
CA VAL A 115 8.93 -23.25 4.60
C VAL A 115 9.42 -23.66 3.22
N GLU A 116 8.71 -24.54 2.53
CA GLU A 116 8.90 -24.70 1.09
C GLU A 116 8.40 -23.43 0.42
N VAL A 117 9.34 -22.55 0.10
CA VAL A 117 9.06 -21.38 -0.72
C VAL A 117 8.78 -21.88 -2.13
N THR A 118 7.52 -22.03 -2.48
CA THR A 118 7.09 -22.28 -3.87
C THR A 118 7.35 -21.01 -4.68
N ASN A 119 8.63 -20.66 -4.82
CA ASN A 119 9.07 -19.57 -5.69
C ASN A 119 8.89 -19.99 -7.14
N LYS A 120 7.68 -19.85 -7.66
CA LYS A 120 7.56 -19.46 -9.06
C LYS A 120 7.96 -17.99 -9.10
N PRO A 121 9.07 -17.62 -9.75
CA PRO A 121 9.37 -16.21 -9.97
C PRO A 121 8.21 -15.64 -10.77
N LEU A 122 7.36 -14.85 -10.14
CA LEU A 122 6.38 -14.04 -10.84
C LEU A 122 7.16 -12.85 -11.36
N GLU A 123 7.45 -12.86 -12.65
CA GLU A 123 8.05 -11.73 -13.33
C GLU A 123 6.94 -10.71 -13.59
N PHE A 124 6.91 -9.64 -12.79
CA PHE A 124 6.05 -8.50 -13.04
C PHE A 124 6.80 -7.45 -13.85
N THR A 125 6.15 -6.95 -14.87
CA THR A 125 6.65 -5.79 -15.61
C THR A 125 6.32 -4.50 -14.85
N TYR A 126 7.06 -3.44 -15.08
CA TYR A 126 6.77 -2.13 -14.48
C TYR A 126 5.37 -1.63 -14.85
N LYS A 127 4.88 -1.97 -16.05
CA LYS A 127 3.52 -1.62 -16.48
C LYS A 127 2.46 -2.29 -15.62
N GLU A 128 2.61 -3.58 -15.34
CA GLU A 128 1.67 -4.30 -14.47
C GLU A 128 1.66 -3.73 -13.05
N LEU A 129 2.82 -3.29 -12.54
CA LEU A 129 2.87 -2.57 -11.24
C LEU A 129 2.10 -1.24 -11.31
N MET A 130 2.18 -0.50 -12.41
CA MET A 130 1.49 0.76 -12.61
C MET A 130 -0.04 0.58 -12.82
N GLU A 131 -0.48 -0.59 -13.27
CA GLU A 131 -1.90 -0.91 -13.46
C GLU A 131 -2.62 -1.26 -12.16
N THR A 132 -1.88 -1.37 -11.03
CA THR A 132 -2.49 -1.62 -9.72
C THR A 132 -3.50 -0.53 -9.39
N GLU A 133 -4.74 -0.94 -9.10
CA GLU A 133 -5.81 0.00 -8.77
C GLU A 133 -5.75 0.37 -7.29
N LEU A 134 -5.41 1.61 -7.01
CA LEU A 134 -5.36 2.19 -5.67
C LEU A 134 -6.53 3.14 -5.46
N LYS A 135 -7.13 3.11 -4.26
CA LYS A 135 -8.25 3.99 -3.90
C LYS A 135 -7.97 4.67 -2.57
N LEU A 136 -8.19 5.99 -2.55
CA LEU A 136 -8.15 6.79 -1.34
C LEU A 136 -9.53 6.76 -0.68
N VAL A 137 -9.59 6.20 0.51
CA VAL A 137 -10.81 6.16 1.33
C VAL A 137 -10.69 7.17 2.45
N ASN A 138 -11.65 8.07 2.58
CA ASN A 138 -11.67 8.97 3.72
C ASN A 138 -11.94 8.18 5.01
N ALA A 139 -11.28 8.56 6.09
CA ALA A 139 -11.47 7.88 7.38
C ALA A 139 -12.93 7.90 7.85
N THR A 140 -13.66 8.97 7.52
CA THR A 140 -15.09 9.13 7.83
C THR A 140 -15.99 8.17 7.08
N ASP A 141 -15.60 7.72 5.88
CA ASP A 141 -16.41 6.85 5.03
C ASP A 141 -16.53 5.42 5.59
N LYS A 142 -15.70 5.08 6.58
CA LYS A 142 -15.78 3.82 7.32
C LYS A 142 -16.91 3.79 8.36
N TYR A 143 -17.54 4.94 8.61
CA TYR A 143 -18.57 5.07 9.62
C TYR A 143 -19.94 5.32 8.99
N ARG A 144 -20.96 4.69 9.56
CA ARG A 144 -22.36 4.89 9.21
C ARG A 144 -23.13 5.49 10.37
N TYR A 145 -23.86 6.58 10.11
CA TYR A 145 -24.71 7.17 11.13
C TYR A 145 -25.95 6.29 11.39
N ASN A 146 -26.16 5.90 12.65
CA ASN A 146 -27.35 5.20 13.10
C ASN A 146 -28.30 6.21 13.76
N ALA A 147 -29.37 6.59 13.04
CA ALA A 147 -30.33 7.58 13.50
C ALA A 147 -31.19 7.11 14.69
N VAL A 148 -31.30 5.79 14.92
CA VAL A 148 -32.08 5.22 16.03
C VAL A 148 -31.37 5.47 17.36
N TYR A 149 -30.05 5.30 17.37
CA TYR A 149 -29.24 5.46 18.57
C TYR A 149 -28.47 6.78 18.62
N GLY A 150 -28.48 7.58 17.55
CA GLY A 150 -27.77 8.86 17.47
C GLY A 150 -26.24 8.71 17.50
N VAL A 151 -25.69 7.60 17.02
CA VAL A 151 -24.26 7.28 17.06
C VAL A 151 -23.75 6.93 15.68
N TYR A 152 -22.41 7.05 15.51
CA TYR A 152 -21.72 6.53 14.33
C TYR A 152 -21.21 5.11 14.61
N GLU A 153 -21.57 4.17 13.75
CA GLU A 153 -21.14 2.77 13.79
C GLU A 153 -19.94 2.57 12.90
N ASP A 154 -18.90 1.91 13.41
CA ASP A 154 -17.74 1.51 12.61
C ASP A 154 -18.10 0.31 11.72
N MET A 155 -18.07 0.51 10.42
CA MET A 155 -18.41 -0.45 9.39
C MET A 155 -17.16 -1.12 8.77
N SER A 156 -15.97 -0.91 9.32
CA SER A 156 -14.71 -1.43 8.76
C SER A 156 -14.67 -2.95 8.64
N SER A 157 -15.46 -3.66 9.46
CA SER A 157 -15.58 -5.13 9.40
C SER A 157 -16.68 -5.63 8.44
N ASP A 158 -17.55 -4.75 7.96
CA ASP A 158 -18.60 -5.10 7.00
C ASP A 158 -18.03 -5.08 5.57
N LYS A 159 -17.78 -6.26 5.02
CA LYS A 159 -17.17 -6.41 3.70
C LYS A 159 -18.00 -5.78 2.58
N ALA A 160 -19.32 -5.90 2.63
CA ALA A 160 -20.20 -5.34 1.60
C ALA A 160 -20.21 -3.81 1.65
N TYR A 161 -20.26 -3.26 2.84
CA TYR A 161 -20.18 -1.82 3.06
C TYR A 161 -18.82 -1.28 2.55
N MET A 162 -17.73 -1.87 2.99
CA MET A 162 -16.38 -1.44 2.61
C MET A 162 -16.11 -1.61 1.11
N GLN A 163 -16.66 -2.63 0.48
CA GLN A 163 -16.58 -2.78 -0.98
C GLN A 163 -17.31 -1.63 -1.71
N ASN A 164 -18.47 -1.21 -1.20
CA ASN A 164 -19.18 -0.06 -1.76
C ASN A 164 -18.41 1.26 -1.55
N VAL A 165 -17.80 1.44 -0.38
CA VAL A 165 -16.91 2.59 -0.09
C VAL A 165 -15.76 2.61 -1.09
N TYR A 166 -15.06 1.48 -1.27
CA TYR A 166 -13.96 1.35 -2.21
C TYR A 166 -14.38 1.68 -3.65
N ASN A 167 -15.50 1.16 -4.12
CA ASN A 167 -15.96 1.39 -5.49
C ASN A 167 -16.23 2.88 -5.79
N ASN A 168 -16.65 3.64 -4.77
CA ASN A 168 -16.93 5.08 -4.88
C ASN A 168 -15.76 5.98 -4.46
N ALA A 169 -14.67 5.39 -3.93
CA ALA A 169 -13.52 6.13 -3.46
C ALA A 169 -12.70 6.71 -4.62
N GLU A 170 -11.94 7.75 -4.32
CA GLU A 170 -11.09 8.42 -5.30
C GLU A 170 -9.95 7.52 -5.76
N LYS A 171 -9.73 7.47 -7.08
CA LYS A 171 -8.65 6.70 -7.68
C LYS A 171 -7.32 7.41 -7.48
N ILE A 172 -6.31 6.67 -7.02
CA ILE A 172 -4.90 7.06 -7.06
C ILE A 172 -4.22 6.30 -8.20
N GLU A 173 -3.41 6.99 -8.97
CA GLU A 173 -2.73 6.42 -10.14
C GLU A 173 -1.22 6.35 -9.91
N ILE A 174 -0.65 5.17 -10.09
CA ILE A 174 0.81 4.99 -10.15
C ILE A 174 1.24 5.43 -11.54
N VAL A 175 1.91 6.58 -11.65
CA VAL A 175 2.29 7.17 -12.96
C VAL A 175 3.74 6.97 -13.32
N ALA A 176 4.56 6.51 -12.39
CA ALA A 176 5.95 6.14 -12.64
C ALA A 176 6.44 5.05 -11.70
N VAL A 177 7.39 4.28 -12.20
CA VAL A 177 8.29 3.43 -11.43
C VAL A 177 9.68 4.05 -11.51
N VAL A 178 10.30 4.27 -10.36
CA VAL A 178 11.61 4.93 -10.25
C VAL A 178 12.56 4.13 -9.37
N CYS A 179 13.85 4.36 -9.51
CA CYS A 179 14.86 3.87 -8.57
C CYS A 179 15.85 4.99 -8.21
N PRO A 180 16.54 4.90 -7.04
CA PRO A 180 17.58 5.85 -6.70
C PRO A 180 18.71 5.82 -7.74
N LYS A 181 19.21 7.00 -8.11
CA LYS A 181 20.44 7.09 -8.89
C LYS A 181 21.62 6.64 -8.03
N LYS A 182 22.47 5.81 -8.57
CA LYS A 182 23.72 5.47 -7.90
C LYS A 182 24.54 6.76 -7.73
N SER A 183 24.90 7.09 -6.49
CA SER A 183 25.87 8.16 -6.24
C SER A 183 27.20 7.77 -6.91
N SER A 184 27.67 8.64 -7.78
CA SER A 184 29.00 8.52 -8.44
C SER A 184 30.09 8.66 -7.41
#